data_f77c850fac82df0d6b14492910349f1c
#
_entry.id   f77c850fac82df0d6b14492910349f1c
#
_cell.length_a   1.000
_cell.length_b   1.000
_cell.length_c   1.000
_cell.angle_alpha   90.00
_cell.angle_beta   90.00
_cell.angle_gamma   90.00
#
_symmetry.space_group_name_H-M   'P 1'
#
loop_
_entity.id
_entity.type
_entity.pdbx_description
1 polymer ?
#
loop_
_entity_poly.entity_id
_entity_poly.type
_entity_poly.pdbx_seq_one_letter_code
_entity_poly.pdbx_strand_id
1 'polypeptide(L)'
;MGGAALLGYNLWPAGESNLLQDEPKAEPKAEPQVEPTSVPSAVAVNDQTPGTEPEVEKATEASTPEAPPEVVETQSPESTPPAIVPTNPVTPVKSKSDAPPAIRERALADFASGMRLLRDGLGVEGRQRLSDALGSGGLDYARASEVREELSQLSETLVFGSGVAQRDPFAREFIIPEGGVLAKIAQNQTNGLHWKFLARINGISRPNRIRSGQRLKLLDGPFHAVVDKSAYRLDLWMGQEDNRVYVRSFNVGLGRDNRTPEGKFQVSSRVENPQHTDPETGKVFDKDDPSNPVGEHWIAIKGTEPATEKLSGFGLHGTIEENSIGRSESLGCVRMLPGDIALLYEVLSPGRSEVELRP
;
A
#
# COMPACT_ATOMS: atom_id res chain seq x y z
N MET A 1 67.32 -16.67 -2.24
CA MET A 1 66.85 -17.97 -1.80
C MET A 1 65.38 -17.70 -1.38
N GLY A 2 64.39 -17.94 -2.14
CA GLY A 2 64.05 -19.09 -2.98
C GLY A 2 62.88 -19.81 -2.29
N GLY A 3 61.72 -19.80 -2.92
CA GLY A 3 60.62 -20.63 -2.47
C GLY A 3 59.27 -20.19 -3.05
N ALA A 4 59.02 -20.47 -4.30
CA ALA A 4 57.72 -20.48 -4.94
C ALA A 4 57.01 -21.81 -4.66
N ALA A 5 55.67 -21.84 -4.57
CA ALA A 5 54.83 -23.02 -4.73
C ALA A 5 53.45 -22.52 -5.14
N LEU A 6 53.11 -22.61 -6.35
CA LEU A 6 52.38 -23.43 -7.31
C LEU A 6 50.99 -23.91 -6.83
N LEU A 7 49.97 -23.30 -7.41
CA LEU A 7 48.84 -23.77 -8.20
C LEU A 7 48.40 -25.23 -8.00
N GLY A 8 47.18 -25.44 -7.66
CA GLY A 8 46.42 -26.69 -7.81
C GLY A 8 45.02 -26.42 -8.36
N TYR A 9 44.89 -26.52 -9.69
CA TYR A 9 43.63 -26.69 -10.38
C TYR A 9 43.19 -28.14 -10.22
N ASN A 10 41.97 -28.38 -9.78
CA ASN A 10 41.35 -29.70 -9.94
C ASN A 10 40.24 -29.63 -10.97
N LEU A 11 40.51 -30.28 -12.05
CA LEU A 11 39.61 -30.61 -13.15
C LEU A 11 38.60 -31.68 -12.72
N TRP A 12 37.39 -31.49 -13.16
CA TRP A 12 36.29 -32.46 -13.12
C TRP A 12 36.47 -33.49 -14.22
N PRO A 13 36.23 -34.78 -14.00
CA PRO A 13 36.12 -35.77 -15.08
C PRO A 13 34.69 -35.86 -15.56
N ALA A 14 34.53 -35.85 -16.89
CA ALA A 14 33.35 -36.21 -17.62
C ALA A 14 33.21 -37.75 -17.76
N GLY A 15 31.95 -38.19 -17.88
CA GLY A 15 31.55 -39.47 -18.41
C GLY A 15 30.90 -40.39 -17.36
N GLU A 16 29.64 -40.74 -17.52
CA GLU A 16 29.17 -41.81 -18.39
C GLU A 16 27.63 -41.85 -18.37
N SER A 17 27.07 -41.99 -19.53
CA SER A 17 25.68 -42.33 -19.81
C SER A 17 25.37 -43.74 -19.36
N ASN A 18 24.20 -43.97 -18.71
CA ASN A 18 23.46 -45.20 -18.97
C ASN A 18 21.99 -45.20 -18.54
N LEU A 19 21.17 -45.50 -19.53
CA LEU A 19 20.01 -46.41 -19.58
C LEU A 19 18.70 -45.96 -18.83
N LEU A 20 17.80 -45.59 -19.70
CA LEU A 20 16.35 -45.82 -19.73
C LEU A 20 15.85 -46.92 -18.77
N GLN A 21 14.93 -46.56 -17.86
CA GLN A 21 13.87 -47.46 -17.42
C GLN A 21 12.55 -46.70 -17.50
N ASP A 22 11.65 -47.23 -18.32
CA ASP A 22 10.25 -46.86 -18.47
C ASP A 22 9.52 -47.01 -17.16
N GLU A 23 8.87 -45.95 -16.66
CA GLU A 23 7.79 -46.07 -15.72
C GLU A 23 6.46 -45.79 -16.44
N PRO A 24 5.40 -46.54 -16.12
CA PRO A 24 4.14 -46.51 -16.85
C PRO A 24 3.33 -45.25 -16.57
N LYS A 25 2.82 -44.64 -17.63
CA LYS A 25 1.83 -43.56 -17.65
C LYS A 25 0.62 -43.94 -16.80
N ALA A 26 0.41 -43.22 -15.73
CA ALA A 26 -0.88 -43.22 -15.01
C ALA A 26 -1.94 -42.47 -15.84
N GLU A 27 -3.03 -43.13 -16.14
CA GLU A 27 -4.22 -42.56 -16.78
C GLU A 27 -4.88 -41.52 -15.87
N PRO A 28 -5.43 -40.42 -16.43
CA PRO A 28 -6.15 -39.43 -15.63
C PRO A 28 -7.48 -40.00 -15.18
N LYS A 29 -7.71 -40.04 -13.86
CA LYS A 29 -9.02 -40.32 -13.24
C LYS A 29 -10.00 -39.22 -13.64
N ALA A 30 -11.13 -39.65 -14.19
CA ALA A 30 -12.27 -38.82 -14.54
C ALA A 30 -12.80 -38.04 -13.32
N GLU A 31 -13.00 -36.75 -13.49
CA GLU A 31 -13.76 -35.91 -12.55
C GLU A 31 -15.25 -36.31 -12.55
N PRO A 32 -15.92 -36.30 -11.39
CA PRO A 32 -17.36 -36.52 -11.35
C PRO A 32 -18.11 -35.29 -11.91
N GLN A 33 -18.90 -35.55 -12.94
CA GLN A 33 -19.85 -34.57 -13.49
C GLN A 33 -20.92 -34.29 -12.45
N VAL A 34 -21.03 -33.00 -12.07
CA VAL A 34 -22.14 -32.50 -11.26
C VAL A 34 -23.26 -32.11 -12.24
N GLU A 35 -24.37 -32.82 -12.22
CA GLU A 35 -25.57 -32.44 -12.96
C GLU A 35 -26.18 -31.13 -12.44
N PRO A 36 -26.72 -30.27 -13.33
CA PRO A 36 -27.37 -29.03 -12.90
C PRO A 36 -28.79 -29.35 -12.36
N THR A 37 -28.99 -29.11 -11.08
CA THR A 37 -30.33 -29.11 -10.48
C THR A 37 -31.14 -27.94 -11.01
N SER A 38 -32.28 -28.33 -11.56
CA SER A 38 -33.33 -27.49 -12.15
C SER A 38 -33.92 -26.49 -11.16
N VAL A 39 -34.00 -25.24 -11.56
CA VAL A 39 -34.78 -24.18 -10.92
C VAL A 39 -36.25 -24.31 -11.39
N PRO A 40 -37.26 -24.26 -10.53
CA PRO A 40 -38.64 -24.28 -10.98
C PRO A 40 -39.06 -22.93 -11.54
N SER A 41 -39.65 -23.02 -12.70
CA SER A 41 -40.23 -21.95 -13.51
C SER A 41 -41.53 -21.42 -12.90
N ALA A 42 -41.67 -20.12 -12.97
CA ALA A 42 -42.83 -19.29 -13.36
C ALA A 42 -44.20 -19.54 -12.74
N VAL A 43 -44.78 -18.42 -12.37
CA VAL A 43 -46.21 -18.20 -12.61
C VAL A 43 -46.38 -16.84 -13.30
N ALA A 44 -46.90 -16.89 -14.51
CA ALA A 44 -47.42 -15.78 -15.25
C ALA A 44 -48.87 -15.54 -14.85
N VAL A 45 -49.28 -14.30 -14.67
CA VAL A 45 -50.71 -13.90 -14.84
C VAL A 45 -50.77 -12.41 -15.21
N ASN A 46 -51.21 -12.22 -16.42
CA ASN A 46 -52.32 -11.44 -16.95
C ASN A 46 -52.22 -9.93 -17.08
N ASP A 47 -52.08 -9.58 -18.28
CA ASP A 47 -52.73 -8.60 -19.19
C ASP A 47 -54.02 -7.96 -18.69
N GLN A 48 -54.08 -6.62 -18.70
CA GLN A 48 -55.22 -5.81 -19.16
C GLN A 48 -54.86 -4.31 -19.18
N THR A 49 -54.70 -3.76 -20.37
CA THR A 49 -55.02 -2.37 -20.73
C THR A 49 -56.55 -2.26 -20.99
N PRO A 50 -57.23 -1.09 -20.95
CA PRO A 50 -56.87 0.11 -21.73
C PRO A 50 -57.24 1.48 -21.11
N GLY A 51 -56.63 2.53 -21.68
CA GLY A 51 -57.31 3.74 -22.12
C GLY A 51 -57.57 4.88 -21.14
N THR A 52 -56.97 6.01 -21.33
CA THR A 52 -57.59 7.22 -21.91
C THR A 52 -56.69 8.44 -21.72
N GLU A 53 -56.30 9.05 -22.81
CA GLU A 53 -55.93 10.49 -22.81
C GLU A 53 -57.16 11.36 -22.52
N PRO A 54 -57.02 12.57 -22.04
CA PRO A 54 -57.42 13.74 -22.74
C PRO A 54 -56.40 14.88 -22.73
N GLU A 55 -56.07 15.35 -23.89
CA GLU A 55 -56.57 16.59 -24.53
C GLU A 55 -56.01 17.93 -23.94
N VAL A 56 -55.40 18.60 -24.85
CA VAL A 56 -54.74 19.90 -24.89
C VAL A 56 -55.70 21.03 -24.50
N GLU A 57 -55.24 21.95 -23.69
CA GLU A 57 -55.74 23.32 -23.74
C GLU A 57 -54.58 24.33 -23.75
N LYS A 58 -54.68 25.20 -24.72
CA LYS A 58 -53.78 26.22 -25.17
C LYS A 58 -54.21 27.56 -24.55
N ALA A 59 -53.33 28.21 -23.84
CA ALA A 59 -53.47 29.64 -23.60
C ALA A 59 -52.13 30.36 -23.73
N THR A 60 -52.09 31.22 -24.65
CA THR A 60 -51.10 32.20 -25.03
C THR A 60 -51.14 33.37 -24.03
N GLU A 61 -49.99 33.81 -23.53
CA GLU A 61 -49.74 35.26 -23.42
C GLU A 61 -48.22 35.54 -23.25
N ALA A 62 -47.79 36.48 -24.06
CA ALA A 62 -46.44 36.95 -24.19
C ALA A 62 -46.09 37.95 -23.06
N SER A 63 -44.91 37.87 -22.50
CA SER A 63 -44.24 39.01 -21.89
C SER A 63 -42.74 38.93 -22.09
N THR A 64 -42.19 40.05 -22.46
CA THR A 64 -40.89 40.49 -22.88
C THR A 64 -39.75 40.02 -21.97
N PRO A 65 -38.55 39.69 -22.53
CA PRO A 65 -37.41 39.27 -21.72
C PRO A 65 -36.70 40.46 -21.10
N GLU A 66 -36.58 40.41 -19.78
CA GLU A 66 -35.75 41.27 -18.98
C GLU A 66 -34.29 40.75 -19.03
N ALA A 67 -33.34 41.66 -19.21
CA ALA A 67 -31.91 41.39 -19.37
C ALA A 67 -31.31 40.73 -18.11
N PRO A 68 -30.34 39.78 -18.25
CA PRO A 68 -29.70 39.18 -17.10
C PRO A 68 -28.77 40.15 -16.42
N PRO A 69 -28.63 40.09 -15.06
CA PRO A 69 -27.69 40.88 -14.34
C PRO A 69 -26.24 40.41 -14.60
N GLU A 70 -25.41 41.39 -14.65
CA GLU A 70 -23.94 41.37 -14.79
C GLU A 70 -23.33 40.35 -13.82
N VAL A 71 -22.62 39.35 -14.36
CA VAL A 71 -21.87 38.38 -13.60
C VAL A 71 -20.62 39.05 -13.06
N VAL A 72 -20.62 39.37 -11.78
CA VAL A 72 -19.42 39.70 -11.04
C VAL A 72 -18.59 38.44 -10.90
N GLU A 73 -17.46 38.38 -11.62
CA GLU A 73 -16.41 37.36 -11.41
C GLU A 73 -15.85 37.49 -10.00
N THR A 74 -16.38 36.67 -9.09
CA THR A 74 -15.71 36.38 -7.84
C THR A 74 -14.61 35.38 -8.12
N GLN A 75 -13.37 35.86 -8.12
CA GLN A 75 -12.17 35.03 -8.14
C GLN A 75 -12.24 34.03 -6.96
N SER A 76 -12.31 32.75 -7.28
CA SER A 76 -12.11 31.70 -6.31
C SER A 76 -10.71 31.83 -5.72
N PRO A 77 -10.55 31.78 -4.40
CA PRO A 77 -9.23 31.74 -3.82
C PRO A 77 -8.58 30.39 -4.16
N GLU A 78 -7.44 30.51 -4.77
CA GLU A 78 -6.47 29.44 -5.01
C GLU A 78 -6.25 28.66 -3.68
N SER A 79 -6.73 27.42 -3.63
CA SER A 79 -6.57 26.55 -2.46
C SER A 79 -5.11 26.08 -2.38
N THR A 80 -4.30 26.85 -1.67
CA THR A 80 -3.04 26.36 -1.13
C THR A 80 -3.36 25.20 -0.18
N PRO A 81 -2.72 24.03 -0.31
CA PRO A 81 -2.93 22.96 0.65
C PRO A 81 -2.51 23.43 2.04
N PRO A 82 -3.30 23.13 3.10
CA PRO A 82 -2.96 23.58 4.44
C PRO A 82 -1.64 22.95 4.86
N ALA A 83 -0.70 23.83 5.26
CA ALA A 83 0.52 23.42 5.92
C ALA A 83 0.12 22.61 7.17
N ILE A 84 0.57 21.36 7.25
CA ILE A 84 0.37 20.50 8.40
C ILE A 84 1.18 21.08 9.55
N VAL A 85 0.51 21.82 10.43
CA VAL A 85 1.08 22.24 11.71
C VAL A 85 0.89 21.07 12.66
N PRO A 86 1.93 20.42 13.16
CA PRO A 86 1.79 19.39 14.17
C PRO A 86 1.45 20.07 15.51
N THR A 87 0.16 20.06 15.88
CA THR A 87 -0.28 20.54 17.19
C THR A 87 -0.41 19.34 18.12
N ASN A 88 0.69 18.90 18.70
CA ASN A 88 0.75 18.41 20.08
C ASN A 88 2.22 18.26 20.48
N PRO A 89 2.62 18.71 21.68
CA PRO A 89 3.95 18.44 22.19
C PRO A 89 4.04 16.95 22.55
N VAL A 90 4.58 16.17 21.63
CA VAL A 90 5.04 14.84 21.94
C VAL A 90 6.15 15.02 22.99
N THR A 91 5.93 14.53 24.18
CA THR A 91 6.94 14.46 25.25
C THR A 91 8.23 13.92 24.63
N PRO A 92 9.42 14.53 24.85
CA PRO A 92 10.64 14.09 24.22
C PRO A 92 10.97 12.67 24.65
N VAL A 93 10.67 11.72 23.78
CA VAL A 93 11.07 10.33 23.93
C VAL A 93 12.58 10.28 23.86
N LYS A 94 13.19 9.61 24.82
CA LYS A 94 14.60 9.24 25.03
C LYS A 94 15.57 9.72 23.94
N SER A 95 16.44 10.65 24.30
CA SER A 95 17.42 11.26 23.39
C SER A 95 18.55 10.31 22.93
N LYS A 96 18.63 9.09 23.44
CA LYS A 96 19.65 8.09 23.09
C LYS A 96 19.01 6.78 22.70
N SER A 97 19.58 6.12 21.68
CA SER A 97 19.23 4.75 21.33
C SER A 97 19.64 3.79 22.47
N ASP A 98 18.74 2.88 22.84
CA ASP A 98 19.00 1.81 23.81
C ASP A 98 19.72 0.60 23.17
N ALA A 99 20.04 0.68 21.86
CA ALA A 99 20.71 -0.38 21.14
C ALA A 99 22.15 -0.65 21.68
N PRO A 100 22.66 -1.88 21.58
CA PRO A 100 24.02 -2.22 21.91
C PRO A 100 25.06 -1.32 21.24
N PRO A 101 26.23 -1.04 21.87
CA PRO A 101 27.23 -0.12 21.31
C PRO A 101 27.65 -0.45 19.88
N ALA A 102 27.85 -1.72 19.53
CA ALA A 102 28.22 -2.13 18.18
C ALA A 102 27.14 -1.81 17.13
N ILE A 103 25.85 -1.96 17.49
CA ILE A 103 24.74 -1.59 16.60
C ILE A 103 24.70 -0.08 16.41
N ARG A 104 24.90 0.71 17.46
CA ARG A 104 24.94 2.17 17.38
C ARG A 104 26.10 2.67 16.51
N GLU A 105 27.29 2.09 16.69
CA GLU A 105 28.47 2.45 15.88
C GLU A 105 28.24 2.17 14.39
N ARG A 106 27.73 1.00 14.07
CA ARG A 106 27.36 0.65 12.69
C ARG A 106 26.29 1.59 12.12
N ALA A 107 25.23 1.86 12.87
CA ALA A 107 24.17 2.78 12.44
C ALA A 107 24.70 4.18 12.14
N LEU A 108 25.63 4.69 12.97
CA LEU A 108 26.27 6.00 12.74
C LEU A 108 27.18 6.00 11.51
N ALA A 109 27.89 4.90 11.26
CA ALA A 109 28.71 4.74 10.06
C ALA A 109 27.85 4.69 8.78
N ASP A 110 26.75 3.92 8.80
CA ASP A 110 25.81 3.84 7.69
C ASP A 110 25.10 5.18 7.46
N PHE A 111 24.69 5.90 8.53
CA PHE A 111 24.16 7.26 8.44
C PHE A 111 25.13 8.21 7.76
N ALA A 112 26.37 8.29 8.25
CA ALA A 112 27.39 9.18 7.67
C ALA A 112 27.71 8.85 6.21
N SER A 113 27.76 7.55 5.88
CA SER A 113 27.94 7.08 4.50
C SER A 113 26.77 7.44 3.61
N GLY A 114 25.54 7.18 4.07
CA GLY A 114 24.33 7.48 3.33
C GLY A 114 24.18 8.97 3.02
N MET A 115 24.36 9.84 4.04
CA MET A 115 24.32 11.30 3.85
C MET A 115 25.38 11.81 2.87
N ARG A 116 26.54 11.19 2.84
CA ARG A 116 27.57 11.51 1.85
C ARG A 116 27.13 11.11 0.45
N LEU A 117 26.63 9.87 0.27
CA LEU A 117 26.15 9.37 -1.02
C LEU A 117 25.04 10.26 -1.59
N LEU A 118 24.11 10.74 -0.76
CA LEU A 118 23.06 11.68 -1.22
C LEU A 118 23.66 12.97 -1.75
N ARG A 119 24.64 13.56 -1.05
CA ARG A 119 25.33 14.79 -1.50
C ARG A 119 26.08 14.56 -2.81
N ASP A 120 26.60 13.36 -3.05
CA ASP A 120 27.30 12.97 -4.27
C ASP A 120 26.34 12.61 -5.43
N GLY A 121 25.01 12.74 -5.22
CA GLY A 121 23.97 12.42 -6.21
C GLY A 121 23.70 10.93 -6.39
N LEU A 122 24.24 10.08 -5.51
CA LEU A 122 24.07 8.62 -5.53
C LEU A 122 22.85 8.21 -4.67
N GLY A 123 21.66 8.65 -5.14
CA GLY A 123 20.42 8.51 -4.34
C GLY A 123 20.02 7.07 -4.05
N VAL A 124 20.24 6.14 -4.98
CA VAL A 124 19.87 4.71 -4.80
C VAL A 124 20.72 4.07 -3.71
N GLU A 125 22.03 4.27 -3.76
CA GLU A 125 22.99 3.75 -2.78
C GLU A 125 22.83 4.45 -1.43
N GLY A 126 22.58 5.78 -1.43
CA GLY A 126 22.29 6.56 -0.23
C GLY A 126 21.04 6.09 0.47
N ARG A 127 19.96 5.82 -0.28
CA ARG A 127 18.71 5.25 0.24
C ARG A 127 18.95 3.96 1.01
N GLN A 128 19.74 3.03 0.43
CA GLN A 128 20.00 1.75 1.11
C GLN A 128 20.74 1.97 2.42
N ARG A 129 21.83 2.76 2.43
CA ARG A 129 22.63 3.01 3.64
C ARG A 129 21.82 3.70 4.75
N LEU A 130 21.02 4.69 4.41
CA LEU A 130 20.15 5.37 5.38
C LEU A 130 19.04 4.44 5.89
N SER A 131 18.50 3.59 5.04
CA SER A 131 17.51 2.60 5.44
C SER A 131 18.10 1.55 6.39
N ASP A 132 19.34 1.10 6.12
CA ASP A 132 20.08 0.18 7.02
C ASP A 132 20.31 0.82 8.39
N ALA A 133 20.75 2.10 8.41
CA ALA A 133 20.94 2.85 9.64
C ALA A 133 19.65 2.97 10.46
N LEU A 134 18.55 3.34 9.79
CA LEU A 134 17.23 3.49 10.41
C LEU A 134 16.69 2.16 10.93
N GLY A 135 16.73 1.12 10.08
CA GLY A 135 16.22 -0.22 10.39
C GLY A 135 16.96 -0.92 11.53
N SER A 136 18.22 -0.57 11.75
CA SER A 136 19.03 -1.14 12.84
C SER A 136 18.54 -0.77 14.25
N GLY A 137 17.76 0.31 14.40
CA GLY A 137 17.38 0.87 15.70
C GLY A 137 18.54 1.52 16.47
N GLY A 138 19.72 1.65 15.85
CA GLY A 138 20.93 2.18 16.49
C GLY A 138 21.04 3.71 16.51
N LEU A 139 20.20 4.43 15.75
CA LEU A 139 20.17 5.89 15.73
C LEU A 139 19.45 6.45 16.95
N ASP A 140 19.89 7.61 17.44
CA ASP A 140 19.07 8.41 18.35
C ASP A 140 17.86 9.02 17.64
N TYR A 141 16.92 9.55 18.42
CA TYR A 141 15.67 10.09 17.89
C TYR A 141 15.90 11.18 16.85
N ALA A 142 16.82 12.11 17.08
CA ALA A 142 17.08 13.24 16.19
C ALA A 142 17.58 12.75 14.82
N ARG A 143 18.58 11.86 14.82
CA ARG A 143 19.11 11.29 13.57
C ARG A 143 18.10 10.39 12.87
N ALA A 144 17.33 9.60 13.62
CA ALA A 144 16.27 8.78 13.04
C ALA A 144 15.18 9.63 12.36
N SER A 145 14.85 10.80 12.94
CA SER A 145 13.91 11.75 12.34
C SER A 145 14.49 12.39 11.07
N GLU A 146 15.75 12.83 11.12
CA GLU A 146 16.47 13.38 9.95
C GLU A 146 16.50 12.35 8.80
N VAL A 147 16.85 11.10 9.08
CA VAL A 147 16.88 10.04 8.08
C VAL A 147 15.49 9.78 7.47
N ARG A 148 14.43 9.78 8.30
CA ARG A 148 13.06 9.62 7.76
C ARG A 148 12.67 10.75 6.82
N GLU A 149 13.03 11.97 7.15
CA GLU A 149 12.75 13.14 6.32
C GLU A 149 13.49 13.03 4.98
N GLU A 150 14.80 12.81 4.99
CA GLU A 150 15.63 12.66 3.79
C GLU A 150 15.13 11.51 2.89
N LEU A 151 14.82 10.36 3.48
CA LEU A 151 14.32 9.20 2.74
C LEU A 151 12.90 9.43 2.19
N SER A 152 12.05 10.14 2.92
CA SER A 152 10.70 10.50 2.44
C SER A 152 10.80 11.40 1.22
N GLN A 153 11.65 12.43 1.26
CA GLN A 153 11.88 13.33 0.12
C GLN A 153 12.47 12.58 -1.08
N LEU A 154 13.43 11.70 -0.84
CA LEU A 154 14.02 10.88 -1.90
C LEU A 154 12.98 9.92 -2.53
N SER A 155 12.05 9.44 -1.74
CA SER A 155 10.98 8.55 -2.20
C SER A 155 10.00 9.23 -3.15
N GLU A 156 9.82 10.57 -3.07
CA GLU A 156 9.03 11.31 -4.05
C GLU A 156 9.58 11.12 -5.48
N THR A 157 10.90 11.00 -5.61
CA THR A 157 11.55 10.73 -6.90
C THR A 157 11.65 9.25 -7.22
N LEU A 158 12.20 8.46 -6.28
CA LEU A 158 12.55 7.05 -6.54
C LEU A 158 11.35 6.10 -6.52
N VAL A 159 10.33 6.39 -5.69
CA VAL A 159 9.15 5.52 -5.54
C VAL A 159 7.94 6.12 -6.28
N PHE A 160 7.59 7.37 -5.99
CA PHE A 160 6.35 8.01 -6.47
C PHE A 160 6.51 8.73 -7.80
N GLY A 161 7.71 9.14 -8.19
CA GLY A 161 8.00 9.73 -9.50
C GLY A 161 7.97 8.68 -10.62
N SER A 162 7.73 9.12 -11.87
CA SER A 162 7.63 8.25 -13.05
C SER A 162 8.97 7.79 -13.63
N GLY A 163 10.08 8.39 -13.20
CA GLY A 163 11.42 8.02 -13.68
C GLY A 163 11.93 6.74 -13.07
N VAL A 164 12.69 5.96 -13.83
CA VAL A 164 13.44 4.80 -13.34
C VAL A 164 14.88 5.22 -13.14
N ALA A 165 15.34 5.23 -11.88
CA ALA A 165 16.72 5.54 -11.56
C ALA A 165 17.65 4.43 -12.02
N GLN A 166 18.85 4.82 -12.46
CA GLN A 166 19.87 3.85 -12.90
C GLN A 166 20.25 2.91 -11.74
N ARG A 167 20.29 1.61 -12.00
CA ARG A 167 20.63 0.57 -11.02
C ARG A 167 19.72 0.50 -9.78
N ASP A 168 18.51 1.07 -9.85
CA ASP A 168 17.55 0.87 -8.78
C ASP A 168 17.04 -0.58 -8.80
N PRO A 169 17.30 -1.41 -7.78
CA PRO A 169 16.89 -2.81 -7.76
C PRO A 169 15.37 -2.98 -7.66
N PHE A 170 14.64 -1.92 -7.30
CA PHE A 170 13.19 -1.96 -7.07
C PHE A 170 12.38 -1.41 -8.23
N ALA A 171 13.01 -0.73 -9.22
CA ALA A 171 12.29 -0.08 -10.30
C ALA A 171 12.78 -0.55 -11.66
N ARG A 172 11.84 -0.78 -12.58
CA ARG A 172 12.16 -1.14 -13.96
C ARG A 172 11.20 -0.53 -14.95
N GLU A 173 11.66 -0.36 -16.18
CA GLU A 173 10.79 0.00 -17.29
C GLU A 173 10.02 -1.21 -17.81
N PHE A 174 8.78 -0.97 -18.22
CA PHE A 174 7.91 -1.95 -18.85
C PHE A 174 7.23 -1.32 -20.06
N ILE A 175 7.23 -2.01 -21.19
CA ILE A 175 6.54 -1.56 -22.40
C ILE A 175 5.21 -2.29 -22.48
N ILE A 176 4.12 -1.51 -22.57
CA ILE A 176 2.76 -2.07 -22.65
C ILE A 176 2.63 -2.87 -23.96
N PRO A 177 2.26 -4.16 -23.89
CA PRO A 177 1.99 -4.96 -25.07
C PRO A 177 0.66 -4.58 -25.73
N GLU A 178 0.43 -5.10 -26.93
CA GLU A 178 -0.88 -4.99 -27.60
C GLU A 178 -1.99 -5.60 -26.71
N GLY A 179 -3.12 -4.88 -26.58
CA GLY A 179 -4.22 -5.29 -25.69
C GLY A 179 -3.93 -5.20 -24.20
N GLY A 180 -2.83 -4.53 -23.81
CA GLY A 180 -2.44 -4.39 -22.41
C GLY A 180 -3.50 -3.64 -21.59
N VAL A 181 -3.83 -4.18 -20.40
CA VAL A 181 -4.75 -3.59 -19.41
C VAL A 181 -4.00 -3.37 -18.11
N LEU A 182 -4.09 -2.16 -17.54
CA LEU A 182 -3.30 -1.75 -16.38
C LEU A 182 -3.49 -2.69 -15.17
N ALA A 183 -4.71 -3.15 -14.92
CA ALA A 183 -5.00 -4.10 -13.83
C ALA A 183 -4.31 -5.46 -14.04
N LYS A 184 -4.28 -5.98 -15.27
CA LYS A 184 -3.56 -7.23 -15.59
C LYS A 184 -2.05 -7.05 -15.52
N ILE A 185 -1.53 -5.87 -15.94
CA ILE A 185 -0.11 -5.55 -15.80
C ILE A 185 0.26 -5.50 -14.32
N ALA A 186 -0.52 -4.81 -13.48
CA ALA A 186 -0.30 -4.79 -12.03
C ALA A 186 -0.27 -6.20 -11.44
N GLN A 187 -1.26 -7.02 -11.76
CA GLN A 187 -1.40 -8.38 -11.23
C GLN A 187 -0.22 -9.29 -11.64
N ASN A 188 0.22 -9.22 -12.91
CA ASN A 188 1.16 -10.19 -13.49
C ASN A 188 2.61 -9.72 -13.44
N GLN A 189 2.85 -8.42 -13.32
CA GLN A 189 4.17 -7.81 -13.48
C GLN A 189 4.70 -7.16 -12.21
N THR A 190 3.92 -7.15 -11.13
CA THR A 190 4.35 -6.63 -9.82
C THR A 190 4.02 -7.64 -8.72
N ASN A 191 4.61 -7.44 -7.54
CA ASN A 191 4.35 -8.28 -6.37
C ASN A 191 3.01 -7.94 -5.68
N GLY A 192 1.91 -7.87 -6.47
CA GLY A 192 0.56 -7.68 -5.96
C GLY A 192 0.17 -6.21 -5.72
N LEU A 193 0.93 -5.25 -6.25
CA LEU A 193 0.55 -3.84 -6.21
C LEU A 193 -0.79 -3.61 -6.91
N HIS A 194 -1.57 -2.69 -6.37
CA HIS A 194 -2.83 -2.34 -6.98
C HIS A 194 -2.62 -1.50 -8.25
N TRP A 195 -3.45 -1.67 -9.26
CA TRP A 195 -3.33 -0.92 -10.52
C TRP A 195 -3.45 0.60 -10.34
N LYS A 196 -4.15 1.07 -9.31
CA LYS A 196 -4.24 2.50 -8.95
C LYS A 196 -2.87 3.06 -8.60
N PHE A 197 -2.02 2.27 -7.91
CA PHE A 197 -0.65 2.67 -7.62
C PHE A 197 0.20 2.79 -8.90
N LEU A 198 0.06 1.83 -9.83
CA LEU A 198 0.72 1.94 -11.13
C LEU A 198 0.27 3.19 -11.89
N ALA A 199 -1.04 3.49 -11.87
CA ALA A 199 -1.56 4.71 -12.47
C ALA A 199 -0.93 5.96 -11.84
N ARG A 200 -0.89 6.00 -10.51
CA ARG A 200 -0.33 7.10 -9.71
C ARG A 200 1.12 7.40 -10.07
N ILE A 201 2.02 6.42 -9.97
CA ILE A 201 3.45 6.61 -10.21
C ILE A 201 3.81 6.87 -11.68
N ASN A 202 2.90 6.60 -12.61
CA ASN A 202 3.07 6.87 -14.04
C ASN A 202 2.26 8.07 -14.55
N GLY A 203 1.61 8.83 -13.67
CA GLY A 203 0.81 10.00 -14.04
C GLY A 203 -0.39 9.67 -14.96
N ILE A 204 -0.96 8.46 -14.84
CA ILE A 204 -2.04 7.99 -15.69
C ILE A 204 -3.38 8.37 -15.07
N SER A 205 -3.96 9.48 -15.56
CA SER A 205 -5.29 9.93 -15.12
C SER A 205 -6.45 9.14 -15.74
N ARG A 206 -6.23 8.46 -16.87
CA ARG A 206 -7.24 7.69 -17.61
C ARG A 206 -6.75 6.26 -17.89
N PRO A 207 -6.95 5.30 -16.96
CA PRO A 207 -6.45 3.93 -17.08
C PRO A 207 -6.91 3.20 -18.33
N ASN A 208 -8.10 3.56 -18.87
CA ASN A 208 -8.66 2.98 -20.10
C ASN A 208 -8.06 3.56 -21.39
N ARG A 209 -7.13 4.51 -21.29
CA ARG A 209 -6.50 5.15 -22.45
C ARG A 209 -4.99 4.88 -22.58
N ILE A 210 -4.48 3.89 -21.86
CA ILE A 210 -3.11 3.41 -22.06
C ILE A 210 -2.96 2.78 -23.47
N ARG A 211 -1.75 2.85 -24.03
CA ARG A 211 -1.51 2.44 -25.42
C ARG A 211 -0.40 1.40 -25.48
N SER A 212 -0.48 0.51 -26.46
CA SER A 212 0.64 -0.35 -26.82
C SER A 212 1.89 0.48 -27.15
N GLY A 213 3.05 0.01 -26.73
CA GLY A 213 4.31 0.73 -26.86
C GLY A 213 4.55 1.83 -25.81
N GLN A 214 3.56 2.21 -25.01
CA GLN A 214 3.75 3.15 -23.91
C GLN A 214 4.69 2.54 -22.85
N ARG A 215 5.63 3.35 -22.35
CA ARG A 215 6.53 2.97 -21.26
C ARG A 215 5.88 3.23 -19.91
N LEU A 216 6.02 2.29 -19.00
CA LEU A 216 5.63 2.39 -17.61
C LEU A 216 6.83 2.15 -16.72
N LYS A 217 6.87 2.84 -15.59
CA LYS A 217 7.66 2.41 -14.44
C LYS A 217 6.86 1.34 -13.68
N LEU A 218 7.49 0.23 -13.40
CA LEU A 218 7.01 -0.77 -12.46
C LEU A 218 7.92 -0.78 -11.23
N LEU A 219 7.33 -1.05 -10.08
CA LEU A 219 8.05 -1.30 -8.83
C LEU A 219 7.91 -2.78 -8.44
N ASP A 220 9.01 -3.36 -8.01
CA ASP A 220 9.09 -4.76 -7.59
C ASP A 220 9.08 -4.84 -6.06
N GLY A 221 7.92 -4.52 -5.42
CA GLY A 221 7.72 -4.70 -3.97
C GLY A 221 8.06 -6.13 -3.50
N PRO A 222 7.65 -6.60 -2.35
CA PRO A 222 6.51 -6.14 -1.56
C PRO A 222 6.77 -4.87 -0.75
N PHE A 223 5.66 -4.27 -0.30
CA PHE A 223 5.70 -3.24 0.73
C PHE A 223 5.27 -3.84 2.08
N HIS A 224 5.80 -3.27 3.17
CA HIS A 224 5.57 -3.72 4.53
C HIS A 224 5.32 -2.52 5.43
N ALA A 225 4.57 -2.72 6.52
CA ALA A 225 4.30 -1.66 7.50
C ALA A 225 4.88 -2.04 8.87
N VAL A 226 5.48 -1.05 9.54
CA VAL A 226 5.92 -1.19 10.92
C VAL A 226 5.25 -0.08 11.72
N VAL A 227 4.40 -0.45 12.67
CA VAL A 227 3.71 0.50 13.57
C VAL A 227 4.48 0.57 14.88
N ASP A 228 4.95 1.77 15.21
CA ASP A 228 5.52 2.13 16.49
C ASP A 228 4.39 2.74 17.33
N LYS A 229 3.88 1.96 18.28
CA LYS A 229 2.72 2.36 19.10
C LYS A 229 3.07 3.53 20.02
N SER A 230 4.31 3.55 20.54
CA SER A 230 4.77 4.61 21.43
C SER A 230 4.86 5.97 20.74
N ALA A 231 5.09 5.97 19.42
CA ALA A 231 5.23 7.15 18.59
C ALA A 231 3.95 7.47 17.77
N TYR A 232 2.90 6.66 17.85
CA TYR A 232 1.73 6.78 16.99
C TYR A 232 2.09 6.91 15.50
N ARG A 233 3.04 6.11 15.05
CA ARG A 233 3.62 6.21 13.71
C ARG A 233 3.60 4.85 13.01
N LEU A 234 3.30 4.87 11.72
CA LEU A 234 3.50 3.75 10.81
C LEU A 234 4.59 4.11 9.82
N ASP A 235 5.66 3.31 9.78
CA ASP A 235 6.74 3.41 8.81
C ASP A 235 6.47 2.41 7.67
N LEU A 236 6.41 2.90 6.43
CA LEU A 236 6.27 2.10 5.21
C LEU A 236 7.64 1.74 4.66
N TRP A 237 7.85 0.47 4.40
CA TRP A 237 9.08 -0.11 3.86
C TRP A 237 8.81 -0.85 2.56
N MET A 238 9.79 -0.95 1.68
CA MET A 238 9.73 -1.71 0.42
C MET A 238 10.92 -2.66 0.31
N GLY A 239 10.70 -3.87 -0.19
CA GLY A 239 11.75 -4.89 -0.38
C GLY A 239 11.71 -6.01 0.65
N GLN A 240 12.57 -7.01 0.47
CA GLN A 240 12.73 -8.16 1.35
C GLN A 240 13.67 -7.84 2.52
N GLU A 241 13.74 -8.72 3.52
CA GLU A 241 14.46 -8.53 4.79
C GLU A 241 15.84 -7.86 4.66
N ASP A 242 16.71 -8.40 3.80
CA ASP A 242 18.10 -7.95 3.69
C ASP A 242 18.31 -6.69 2.84
N ASN A 243 17.32 -6.33 2.03
CA ASN A 243 17.41 -5.17 1.13
C ASN A 243 16.25 -4.20 1.31
N ARG A 244 15.54 -4.27 2.44
CA ARG A 244 14.39 -3.41 2.74
C ARG A 244 14.82 -1.95 2.81
N VAL A 245 14.12 -1.11 2.08
CA VAL A 245 14.32 0.35 2.10
C VAL A 245 13.10 1.06 2.67
N TYR A 246 13.35 2.09 3.46
CA TYR A 246 12.31 2.95 3.99
C TYR A 246 11.72 3.82 2.89
N VAL A 247 10.39 4.03 2.95
CA VAL A 247 9.64 4.83 1.99
C VAL A 247 9.12 6.12 2.61
N ARG A 248 8.25 6.02 3.63
CA ARG A 248 7.71 7.18 4.37
C ARG A 248 7.02 6.76 5.66
N SER A 249 6.71 7.74 6.50
CA SER A 249 5.90 7.57 7.70
C SER A 249 4.52 8.17 7.56
N PHE A 250 3.60 7.66 8.41
CA PHE A 250 2.24 8.16 8.60
C PHE A 250 1.93 8.25 10.09
N ASN A 251 1.17 9.26 10.49
CA ASN A 251 0.60 9.30 11.83
C ASN A 251 -0.62 8.37 11.90
N VAL A 252 -0.79 7.67 13.02
CA VAL A 252 -1.86 6.70 13.20
C VAL A 252 -2.61 6.92 14.51
N GLY A 253 -3.87 6.49 14.56
CA GLY A 253 -4.62 6.30 15.79
C GLY A 253 -4.60 4.84 16.20
N LEU A 254 -4.65 4.55 17.51
CA LEU A 254 -4.49 3.21 18.06
C LEU A 254 -5.67 2.84 18.98
N GLY A 255 -5.69 1.60 19.43
CA GLY A 255 -6.68 1.08 20.38
C GLY A 255 -6.55 1.67 21.76
N ARG A 256 -7.68 2.05 22.35
CA ARG A 256 -7.76 2.43 23.78
C ARG A 256 -7.29 1.28 24.66
N ASP A 257 -6.83 1.61 25.86
CA ASP A 257 -6.40 0.61 26.86
C ASP A 257 -5.37 -0.41 26.31
N ASN A 258 -4.47 0.04 25.42
CA ASN A 258 -3.46 -0.79 24.77
C ASN A 258 -4.04 -1.99 23.98
N ARG A 259 -5.28 -1.88 23.44
CA ARG A 259 -5.95 -2.97 22.71
C ARG A 259 -5.35 -3.27 21.34
N THR A 260 -4.55 -2.36 20.76
CA THR A 260 -3.79 -2.68 19.55
C THR A 260 -2.75 -3.72 19.90
N PRO A 261 -2.82 -4.95 19.35
CA PRO A 261 -1.93 -6.03 19.70
C PRO A 261 -0.50 -5.75 19.24
N GLU A 262 0.46 -6.43 19.83
CA GLU A 262 1.86 -6.42 19.42
C GLU A 262 2.21 -7.72 18.70
N GLY A 263 3.24 -7.68 17.82
CA GLY A 263 3.76 -8.82 17.11
C GLY A 263 3.63 -8.71 15.59
N LYS A 264 3.82 -9.82 14.90
CA LYS A 264 3.84 -9.88 13.45
C LYS A 264 2.54 -10.42 12.87
N PHE A 265 2.14 -9.77 11.82
CA PHE A 265 0.93 -10.07 11.05
C PHE A 265 1.25 -10.05 9.56
N GLN A 266 0.38 -10.68 8.78
CA GLN A 266 0.37 -10.60 7.34
C GLN A 266 -0.95 -9.98 6.87
N VAL A 267 -0.89 -9.14 5.84
CA VAL A 267 -2.10 -8.66 5.17
C VAL A 267 -2.86 -9.85 4.59
N SER A 268 -4.09 -10.04 5.00
CA SER A 268 -4.95 -11.16 4.56
C SER A 268 -5.92 -10.77 3.46
N SER A 269 -6.47 -9.57 3.53
CA SER A 269 -7.35 -9.02 2.50
C SER A 269 -7.34 -7.49 2.52
N ARG A 270 -7.87 -6.89 1.46
CA ARG A 270 -8.12 -5.45 1.39
C ARG A 270 -9.45 -5.20 0.70
N VAL A 271 -10.22 -4.27 1.25
CA VAL A 271 -11.56 -3.92 0.77
C VAL A 271 -11.64 -2.42 0.57
N GLU A 272 -12.12 -2.02 -0.59
CA GLU A 272 -12.49 -0.64 -0.90
C GLU A 272 -13.98 -0.48 -0.59
N ASN A 273 -14.34 0.63 0.05
CA ASN A 273 -15.71 0.94 0.44
C ASN A 273 -16.38 -0.22 1.23
N PRO A 274 -15.85 -0.55 2.43
CA PRO A 274 -16.35 -1.69 3.21
C PRO A 274 -17.69 -1.39 3.86
N GLN A 275 -18.61 -2.35 3.88
CA GLN A 275 -19.67 -2.36 4.89
C GLN A 275 -19.04 -2.65 6.25
N HIS A 276 -19.49 -1.97 7.29
CA HIS A 276 -18.97 -2.14 8.66
C HIS A 276 -20.10 -2.41 9.65
N THR A 277 -19.87 -3.35 10.55
CA THR A 277 -20.73 -3.56 11.71
C THR A 277 -19.96 -3.17 12.97
N ASP A 278 -20.44 -2.19 13.69
CA ASP A 278 -19.85 -1.77 14.95
C ASP A 278 -19.97 -2.90 15.98
N PRO A 279 -18.86 -3.39 16.52
CA PRO A 279 -18.89 -4.56 17.42
C PRO A 279 -19.45 -4.28 18.81
N GLU A 280 -19.55 -3.01 19.24
CA GLU A 280 -20.10 -2.64 20.55
C GLU A 280 -21.61 -2.39 20.48
N THR A 281 -22.09 -1.80 19.40
CA THR A 281 -23.51 -1.39 19.27
C THR A 281 -24.31 -2.31 18.35
N GLY A 282 -23.65 -3.11 17.51
CA GLY A 282 -24.27 -3.89 16.44
C GLY A 282 -24.82 -3.05 15.27
N LYS A 283 -24.57 -1.73 15.26
CA LYS A 283 -25.00 -0.85 14.17
C LYS A 283 -24.26 -1.23 12.90
N VAL A 284 -25.02 -1.39 11.81
CA VAL A 284 -24.48 -1.63 10.47
C VAL A 284 -24.38 -0.31 9.73
N PHE A 285 -23.22 -0.07 9.14
CA PHE A 285 -22.96 1.02 8.21
C PHE A 285 -22.81 0.42 6.83
N ASP A 286 -23.67 0.82 5.91
CA ASP A 286 -23.60 0.34 4.53
C ASP A 286 -22.41 0.95 3.78
N LYS A 287 -22.14 0.40 2.59
CA LYS A 287 -21.21 1.00 1.64
C LYS A 287 -21.72 2.40 1.28
N ASP A 288 -20.80 3.31 1.03
CA ASP A 288 -21.09 4.71 0.70
C ASP A 288 -21.79 5.51 1.83
N ASP A 289 -21.92 4.95 3.04
CA ASP A 289 -22.41 5.70 4.19
C ASP A 289 -21.33 6.68 4.69
N PRO A 290 -21.54 8.00 4.56
CA PRO A 290 -20.56 8.99 5.00
C PRO A 290 -20.30 8.98 6.51
N SER A 291 -21.15 8.33 7.29
CA SER A 291 -20.96 8.13 8.73
C SER A 291 -20.22 6.83 9.09
N ASN A 292 -19.76 6.06 8.08
CA ASN A 292 -19.01 4.84 8.32
C ASN A 292 -17.64 5.15 9.00
N PRO A 293 -17.43 4.72 10.25
CA PRO A 293 -16.24 5.10 11.01
C PRO A 293 -14.93 4.51 10.48
N VAL A 294 -15.00 3.47 9.64
CA VAL A 294 -13.81 2.85 9.03
C VAL A 294 -13.42 3.50 7.70
N GLY A 295 -14.23 4.45 7.19
CA GLY A 295 -13.97 5.18 5.96
C GLY A 295 -13.94 4.27 4.72
N GLU A 296 -13.24 4.73 3.69
CA GLU A 296 -13.28 4.14 2.33
C GLU A 296 -12.39 2.89 2.15
N HIS A 297 -11.48 2.57 3.09
CA HIS A 297 -10.53 1.49 2.91
C HIS A 297 -10.31 0.70 4.19
N TRP A 298 -10.30 -0.62 4.03
CA TRP A 298 -9.99 -1.58 5.07
C TRP A 298 -8.90 -2.56 4.60
N ILE A 299 -7.88 -2.78 5.42
CA ILE A 299 -6.80 -3.74 5.21
C ILE A 299 -6.79 -4.68 6.41
N ALA A 300 -7.29 -5.89 6.22
CA ALA A 300 -7.32 -6.91 7.26
C ALA A 300 -5.93 -7.53 7.46
N ILE A 301 -5.58 -7.79 8.72
CA ILE A 301 -4.34 -8.46 9.09
C ILE A 301 -4.63 -9.75 9.86
N LYS A 302 -3.78 -10.75 9.67
CA LYS A 302 -3.83 -12.04 10.34
C LYS A 302 -2.48 -12.31 11.00
N GLY A 303 -2.51 -12.72 12.27
CA GLY A 303 -1.30 -13.05 13.02
C GLY A 303 -0.53 -14.21 12.39
N THR A 304 0.81 -14.12 12.46
CA THR A 304 1.75 -15.08 11.87
C THR A 304 2.64 -15.76 12.92
N GLU A 305 2.52 -15.38 14.17
CA GLU A 305 3.31 -15.90 15.29
C GLU A 305 2.40 -16.58 16.33
N PRO A 306 2.87 -17.51 17.15
CA PRO A 306 2.07 -18.17 18.18
C PRO A 306 1.31 -17.19 19.11
N ALA A 307 1.87 -16.01 19.36
CA ALA A 307 1.24 -14.98 20.18
C ALA A 307 0.10 -14.25 19.46
N THR A 308 0.12 -14.22 18.13
CA THR A 308 -0.83 -13.45 17.31
C THR A 308 -1.79 -14.31 16.50
N GLU A 309 -1.48 -15.58 16.23
CA GLU A 309 -2.24 -16.46 15.31
C GLU A 309 -3.74 -16.60 15.64
N LYS A 310 -4.10 -16.48 16.94
CA LYS A 310 -5.48 -16.55 17.43
C LYS A 310 -6.21 -15.21 17.43
N LEU A 311 -5.49 -14.12 17.14
CA LEU A 311 -6.07 -12.80 17.09
C LEU A 311 -6.78 -12.59 15.75
N SER A 312 -8.01 -12.06 15.81
CA SER A 312 -8.85 -11.80 14.64
C SER A 312 -9.57 -10.46 14.77
N GLY A 313 -10.06 -9.93 13.65
CA GLY A 313 -10.83 -8.69 13.63
C GLY A 313 -9.95 -7.42 13.65
N PHE A 314 -8.64 -7.55 13.56
CA PHE A 314 -7.71 -6.42 13.50
C PHE A 314 -7.38 -6.03 12.05
N GLY A 315 -7.13 -4.74 11.86
CA GLY A 315 -6.77 -4.18 10.57
C GLY A 315 -6.28 -2.75 10.65
N LEU A 316 -5.92 -2.24 9.46
CA LEU A 316 -5.67 -0.83 9.23
C LEU A 316 -6.84 -0.28 8.43
N HIS A 317 -7.37 0.87 8.80
CA HIS A 317 -8.51 1.46 8.11
C HIS A 317 -8.50 3.00 8.16
N GLY A 318 -9.33 3.61 7.33
CA GLY A 318 -9.56 5.04 7.35
C GLY A 318 -10.29 5.49 8.62
N THR A 319 -10.49 6.78 8.74
CA THR A 319 -11.34 7.35 9.77
C THR A 319 -12.03 8.60 9.27
N ILE A 320 -13.26 8.82 9.71
CA ILE A 320 -13.96 10.10 9.58
C ILE A 320 -13.63 11.04 10.75
N GLU A 321 -12.99 10.52 11.80
CA GLU A 321 -12.58 11.24 13.01
C GLU A 321 -11.07 11.55 12.94
N GLU A 322 -10.69 12.57 12.19
CA GLU A 322 -9.27 12.93 12.01
C GLU A 322 -8.56 13.24 13.33
N ASN A 323 -9.30 13.76 14.33
CA ASN A 323 -8.79 14.05 15.67
C ASN A 323 -8.36 12.79 16.45
N SER A 324 -8.75 11.60 16.01
CA SER A 324 -8.35 10.33 16.62
C SER A 324 -6.91 9.91 16.23
N ILE A 325 -6.31 10.57 15.24
CA ILE A 325 -4.92 10.35 14.86
C ILE A 325 -3.99 10.92 15.95
N GLY A 326 -2.98 10.14 16.33
CA GLY A 326 -2.10 10.44 17.46
C GLY A 326 -2.69 10.12 18.83
N ARG A 327 -3.82 9.39 18.87
CA ARG A 327 -4.52 9.02 20.11
C ARG A 327 -4.84 7.53 20.15
N SER A 328 -5.16 7.04 21.36
CA SER A 328 -5.61 5.67 21.61
C SER A 328 -7.11 5.65 21.89
N GLU A 329 -7.93 5.61 20.84
CA GLU A 329 -9.39 5.73 20.94
C GLU A 329 -10.15 4.60 20.21
N SER A 330 -9.47 3.80 19.36
CA SER A 330 -10.11 2.71 18.63
C SER A 330 -10.36 1.48 19.52
N LEU A 331 -11.05 0.48 18.99
CA LEU A 331 -11.25 -0.83 19.63
C LEU A 331 -10.05 -1.79 19.47
N GLY A 332 -8.99 -1.34 18.82
CA GLY A 332 -7.76 -2.12 18.62
C GLY A 332 -7.16 -2.02 17.22
N CYS A 333 -7.93 -1.57 16.23
CA CYS A 333 -7.45 -1.33 14.89
C CYS A 333 -6.56 -0.08 14.79
N VAL A 334 -5.76 -0.01 13.74
CA VAL A 334 -4.92 1.14 13.41
C VAL A 334 -5.72 2.08 12.51
N ARG A 335 -6.00 3.28 13.00
CA ARG A 335 -6.72 4.34 12.26
C ARG A 335 -5.74 5.19 11.47
N MET A 336 -6.11 5.59 10.27
CA MET A 336 -5.30 6.43 9.39
C MET A 336 -6.14 7.51 8.71
N LEU A 337 -5.52 8.60 8.30
CA LEU A 337 -6.17 9.59 7.46
C LEU A 337 -6.62 8.98 6.13
N PRO A 338 -7.71 9.48 5.51
CA PRO A 338 -8.26 8.89 4.28
C PRO A 338 -7.25 8.77 3.13
N GLY A 339 -6.41 9.78 2.91
CA GLY A 339 -5.37 9.76 1.87
C GLY A 339 -4.26 8.74 2.15
N ASP A 340 -3.91 8.56 3.42
CA ASP A 340 -2.83 7.67 3.86
C ASP A 340 -3.23 6.21 3.71
N ILE A 341 -4.43 5.84 4.20
CA ILE A 341 -4.93 4.47 4.06
C ILE A 341 -5.19 4.10 2.60
N ALA A 342 -5.61 5.05 1.75
CA ALA A 342 -5.77 4.82 0.32
C ALA A 342 -4.44 4.43 -0.33
N LEU A 343 -3.33 5.10 0.04
CA LEU A 343 -2.00 4.71 -0.43
C LEU A 343 -1.59 3.32 0.08
N LEU A 344 -1.81 3.03 1.36
CA LEU A 344 -1.50 1.69 1.91
C LEU A 344 -2.34 0.59 1.24
N TYR A 345 -3.62 0.86 0.95
CA TYR A 345 -4.46 -0.05 0.18
C TYR A 345 -3.88 -0.36 -1.20
N GLU A 346 -3.27 0.62 -1.85
CA GLU A 346 -2.66 0.46 -3.17
C GLU A 346 -1.38 -0.39 -3.14
N VAL A 347 -0.59 -0.34 -2.05
CA VAL A 347 0.75 -0.94 -1.98
C VAL A 347 0.84 -2.19 -1.10
N LEU A 348 0.06 -2.30 -0.02
CA LEU A 348 0.07 -3.48 0.84
C LEU A 348 -0.74 -4.61 0.21
N SER A 349 -0.07 -5.72 -0.10
CA SER A 349 -0.59 -6.82 -0.90
C SER A 349 -0.96 -8.02 -0.04
N PRO A 350 -2.19 -8.58 -0.16
CA PRO A 350 -2.58 -9.80 0.55
C PRO A 350 -1.61 -10.96 0.30
N GLY A 351 -1.25 -11.67 1.37
CA GLY A 351 -0.34 -12.81 1.33
C GLY A 351 1.13 -12.47 1.05
N ARG A 352 1.49 -11.18 0.94
CA ARG A 352 2.86 -10.73 0.63
C ARG A 352 3.38 -9.67 1.61
N SER A 353 2.51 -8.77 2.02
CA SER A 353 2.88 -7.66 2.91
C SER A 353 2.78 -8.08 4.37
N GLU A 354 3.82 -7.80 5.11
CA GLU A 354 3.87 -7.94 6.56
C GLU A 354 3.47 -6.63 7.24
N VAL A 355 2.85 -6.75 8.40
CA VAL A 355 2.56 -5.65 9.31
C VAL A 355 3.10 -6.03 10.68
N GLU A 356 4.05 -5.28 11.17
CA GLU A 356 4.61 -5.47 12.50
C GLU A 356 4.11 -4.35 13.43
N LEU A 357 3.54 -4.73 14.57
CA LEU A 357 3.06 -3.81 15.60
C LEU A 357 4.02 -3.89 16.78
N ARG A 358 4.76 -2.82 17.04
CA ARG A 358 5.79 -2.70 18.09
C ARG A 358 5.28 -1.83 19.24
N PRO A 359 5.79 -2.04 20.47
CA PRO A 359 5.48 -1.22 21.64
C PRO A 359 5.66 0.26 21.44
#